data_fea3e0d587ac8965e8f71e1701ebd6ac
#
_entry.id   fea3e0d587ac8965e8f71e1701ebd6ac
#
_cell.length_a   1.000
_cell.length_b   1.000
_cell.length_c   1.000
_cell.angle_alpha   90.00
_cell.angle_beta   90.00
_cell.angle_gamma   90.00
#
_symmetry.space_group_name_H-M   'P 1'
#
loop_
_entity.id
_entity.type
_entity.pdbx_description
1 polymer ?
#
loop_
_entity_poly.entity_id
_entity_poly.type
_entity_poly.pdbx_seq_one_letter_code
_entity_poly.pdbx_strand_id
1 'polypeptide(L)'
;MKKFLFTLVLLILPLGILAQHTYTLDECRNLALKQNKQLAIQQTQIDKATYDRKAAGTNYLPKVSLAAGYMLTSQEISLLSDDQKATLSNLGTNMTGNLSQAMMQIVQQHPELAPLVQQAGQLMPSVAGAVNGMGQSVVDALHTDTRNAVAGAVLLTQPLYMGGKIRAYNQITHYAEEIAQEKLRGGRQEVILQVDQAYWQVVSLANKERLAISYRDMLQQLNKDVEALIREGVATRANALNVSVKLNEAEMTLLKVQDGLTLARMLLCQICGLPLESSPQLAEEKMEDLSAVPMPLASTDSLSWQWRPELRQLEKAVNIYDAKVQVQRSDYLPHLALMGGYATTYPSLVNGFEKRFRGIWNVGVTLKVPVWNWGEGRYKVRSARAEAQIARLNLDEAREKVQLQVSQSRLRANEAERKLRLSEHNLEQAEENLRVAQAGHKEGVVSTTDLLGAQTAWLQAHSERIDAQIDVMITRSMLDKALGRLGE
;
A
#
# COMPACT_ATOMS: atom_id res chain seq x y z
N MET A 1 16.78 66.65 -35.48
CA MET A 1 18.01 66.05 -34.92
C MET A 1 17.66 65.45 -33.57
N LYS A 2 17.30 64.18 -33.52
CA LYS A 2 17.07 63.48 -32.27
C LYS A 2 18.05 62.34 -32.22
N LYS A 3 18.90 62.29 -31.20
CA LYS A 3 19.96 61.33 -30.96
C LYS A 3 19.33 60.05 -30.49
N PHE A 4 19.51 58.96 -31.24
CA PHE A 4 19.21 57.56 -30.82
C PHE A 4 20.32 57.13 -29.87
N LEU A 5 19.97 56.95 -28.60
CA LEU A 5 20.83 56.34 -27.59
C LEU A 5 20.52 54.83 -27.57
N PHE A 6 21.40 54.02 -28.17
CA PHE A 6 21.30 52.56 -28.18
C PHE A 6 21.87 52.07 -26.84
N THR A 7 20.97 51.77 -25.91
CA THR A 7 21.37 51.17 -24.63
C THR A 7 21.51 49.66 -24.84
N LEU A 8 22.75 49.22 -24.94
CA LEU A 8 23.14 47.78 -24.92
C LEU A 8 22.87 47.22 -23.53
N VAL A 9 21.71 46.58 -23.33
CA VAL A 9 21.45 45.78 -22.13
C VAL A 9 22.21 44.48 -22.28
N LEU A 10 23.37 44.41 -21.62
CA LEU A 10 24.15 43.17 -21.46
C LEU A 10 23.34 42.21 -20.58
N LEU A 11 22.72 41.24 -21.21
CA LEU A 11 21.99 40.14 -20.54
C LEU A 11 23.03 39.25 -19.84
N ILE A 12 23.33 39.58 -18.59
CA ILE A 12 24.10 38.70 -17.71
C ILE A 12 23.14 37.53 -17.37
N LEU A 13 23.16 36.51 -18.20
CA LEU A 13 22.68 35.17 -17.79
C LEU A 13 23.56 34.77 -16.58
N PRO A 14 22.99 34.47 -15.43
CA PRO A 14 23.76 33.79 -14.41
C PRO A 14 24.08 32.41 -15.04
N LEU A 15 25.33 32.21 -15.44
CA LEU A 15 25.90 30.88 -15.53
C LEU A 15 25.75 30.28 -14.13
N GLY A 16 24.58 29.65 -13.88
CA GLY A 16 24.42 28.78 -12.76
C GLY A 16 25.53 27.74 -12.90
N ILE A 17 26.59 27.91 -12.12
CA ILE A 17 27.47 26.83 -11.77
C ILE A 17 26.51 25.74 -11.28
N LEU A 18 26.23 24.76 -12.11
CA LEU A 18 25.62 23.50 -11.71
C LEU A 18 26.63 22.87 -10.75
N ALA A 19 26.67 23.39 -9.51
CA ALA A 19 27.26 22.64 -8.42
C ALA A 19 26.51 21.31 -8.45
N GLN A 20 27.18 20.25 -8.85
CA GLN A 20 26.63 18.91 -8.82
C GLN A 20 26.20 18.68 -7.37
N HIS A 21 24.90 18.73 -7.12
CA HIS A 21 24.34 18.55 -5.81
C HIS A 21 24.64 17.09 -5.41
N THR A 22 25.47 16.94 -4.38
CA THR A 22 25.75 15.61 -3.79
C THR A 22 24.66 15.31 -2.79
N TYR A 23 23.95 14.22 -3.01
CA TYR A 23 22.85 13.79 -2.16
C TYR A 23 23.39 12.99 -0.97
N THR A 24 22.95 13.37 0.22
CA THR A 24 23.15 12.57 1.44
C THR A 24 22.06 11.51 1.57
N LEU A 25 22.30 10.50 2.41
CA LEU A 25 21.31 9.45 2.68
C LEU A 25 19.97 10.04 3.18
N ASP A 26 20.03 11.02 4.09
CA ASP A 26 18.82 11.66 4.65
C ASP A 26 18.06 12.50 3.62
N GLU A 27 18.76 13.14 2.70
CA GLU A 27 18.13 13.86 1.58
C GLU A 27 17.42 12.88 0.64
N CYS A 28 18.02 11.73 0.31
CA CYS A 28 17.39 10.67 -0.48
C CYS A 28 16.16 10.09 0.22
N ARG A 29 16.22 9.84 1.54
CA ARG A 29 15.07 9.40 2.35
C ARG A 29 13.94 10.43 2.29
N ASN A 30 14.26 11.71 2.49
CA ASN A 30 13.27 12.79 2.46
C ASN A 30 12.61 12.97 1.08
N LEU A 31 13.37 12.83 0.00
CA LEU A 31 12.84 12.86 -1.37
C LEU A 31 11.90 11.69 -1.62
N ALA A 32 12.31 10.47 -1.26
CA ALA A 32 11.49 9.29 -1.40
C ALA A 32 10.18 9.40 -0.59
N LEU A 33 10.24 9.84 0.66
CA LEU A 33 9.05 10.03 1.49
C LEU A 33 8.06 11.05 0.90
N LYS A 34 8.54 12.05 0.16
CA LYS A 34 7.70 13.08 -0.48
C LYS A 34 7.15 12.64 -1.84
N GLN A 35 7.91 11.91 -2.63
CA GLN A 35 7.62 11.68 -4.05
C GLN A 35 7.22 10.23 -4.37
N ASN A 36 7.40 9.29 -3.44
CA ASN A 36 7.12 7.88 -3.67
C ASN A 36 5.63 7.64 -3.92
N LYS A 37 5.31 7.06 -5.09
CA LYS A 37 3.95 6.77 -5.54
C LYS A 37 3.21 5.78 -4.62
N GLN A 38 3.92 4.85 -4.02
CA GLN A 38 3.33 3.86 -3.13
C GLN A 38 2.83 4.49 -1.82
N LEU A 39 3.57 5.47 -1.27
CA LEU A 39 3.11 6.25 -0.12
C LEU A 39 1.91 7.13 -0.47
N ALA A 40 1.89 7.74 -1.65
CA ALA A 40 0.73 8.49 -2.13
C ALA A 40 -0.52 7.60 -2.26
N ILE A 41 -0.38 6.36 -2.76
CA ILE A 41 -1.46 5.37 -2.80
C ILE A 41 -1.95 5.05 -1.38
N GLN A 42 -1.05 4.81 -0.43
CA GLN A 42 -1.43 4.51 0.96
C GLN A 42 -2.11 5.71 1.64
N GLN A 43 -1.66 6.94 1.36
CA GLN A 43 -2.34 8.15 1.83
C GLN A 43 -3.77 8.24 1.29
N THR A 44 -3.96 7.96 -0.01
CA THR A 44 -5.29 7.92 -0.63
C THR A 44 -6.17 6.81 -0.03
N GLN A 45 -5.58 5.69 0.40
CA GLN A 45 -6.32 4.63 1.13
C GLN A 45 -6.81 5.10 2.51
N ILE A 46 -6.07 5.98 3.20
CA ILE A 46 -6.54 6.62 4.43
C ILE A 46 -7.74 7.52 4.13
N ASP A 47 -7.64 8.36 3.09
CA ASP A 47 -8.75 9.24 2.69
C ASP A 47 -10.00 8.42 2.38
N LYS A 48 -9.86 7.31 1.63
CA LYS A 48 -10.94 6.36 1.36
C LYS A 48 -11.55 5.82 2.66
N ALA A 49 -10.73 5.31 3.58
CA ALA A 49 -11.20 4.76 4.85
C ALA A 49 -11.90 5.83 5.71
N THR A 50 -11.41 7.08 5.68
CA THR A 50 -12.06 8.22 6.34
C THR A 50 -13.45 8.49 5.75
N TYR A 51 -13.61 8.45 4.42
CA TYR A 51 -14.91 8.61 3.78
C TYR A 51 -15.85 7.42 4.08
N ASP A 52 -15.34 6.20 4.10
CA ASP A 52 -16.10 5.00 4.47
C ASP A 52 -16.61 5.12 5.93
N ARG A 53 -15.79 5.63 6.85
CA ARG A 53 -16.19 5.91 8.23
C ARG A 53 -17.27 7.00 8.30
N LYS A 54 -17.10 8.10 7.55
CA LYS A 54 -18.13 9.16 7.47
C LYS A 54 -19.43 8.62 6.90
N ALA A 55 -19.37 7.80 5.85
CA ALA A 55 -20.55 7.14 5.27
C ALA A 55 -21.22 6.20 6.27
N ALA A 56 -20.46 5.43 7.06
CA ALA A 56 -21.01 4.60 8.14
C ALA A 56 -21.74 5.44 9.19
N GLY A 57 -21.25 6.63 9.52
CA GLY A 57 -21.90 7.57 10.44
C GLY A 57 -23.28 8.03 9.95
N THR A 58 -23.48 8.13 8.64
CA THR A 58 -24.80 8.52 8.09
C THR A 58 -25.90 7.49 8.33
N ASN A 59 -25.54 6.27 8.78
CA ASN A 59 -26.53 5.25 9.14
C ASN A 59 -27.36 5.60 10.40
N TYR A 60 -26.93 6.58 11.16
CA TYR A 60 -27.73 7.15 12.26
C TYR A 60 -28.77 8.17 11.79
N LEU A 61 -28.66 8.67 10.55
CA LEU A 61 -29.48 9.74 10.03
C LEU A 61 -30.71 9.21 9.28
N PRO A 62 -31.80 10.01 9.18
CA PRO A 62 -32.95 9.65 8.37
C PRO A 62 -32.56 9.53 6.89
N LYS A 63 -33.13 8.52 6.26
CA LYS A 63 -32.98 8.30 4.82
C LYS A 63 -34.28 8.64 4.14
N VAL A 64 -34.20 9.49 3.09
CA VAL A 64 -35.32 9.87 2.25
C VAL A 64 -35.11 9.25 0.88
N SER A 65 -36.12 8.56 0.37
CA SER A 65 -36.13 8.00 -0.97
C SER A 65 -37.39 8.40 -1.72
N LEU A 66 -37.28 8.61 -3.02
CA LEU A 66 -38.38 8.86 -3.94
C LEU A 66 -38.55 7.64 -4.83
N ALA A 67 -39.78 7.13 -4.89
CA ALA A 67 -40.17 6.10 -5.86
C ALA A 67 -41.31 6.66 -6.72
N ALA A 68 -41.21 6.45 -8.03
CA ALA A 68 -42.32 6.82 -8.96
C ALA A 68 -42.46 5.71 -9.99
N GLY A 69 -43.66 5.41 -10.38
CA GLY A 69 -44.00 4.42 -11.39
C GLY A 69 -45.15 4.88 -12.27
N TYR A 70 -45.07 4.56 -13.54
CA TYR A 70 -46.14 4.68 -14.52
C TYR A 70 -46.49 3.29 -15.01
N MET A 71 -47.79 2.97 -15.02
CA MET A 71 -48.28 1.71 -15.49
C MET A 71 -49.36 1.94 -16.56
N LEU A 72 -49.16 1.33 -17.73
CA LEU A 72 -50.14 1.25 -18.78
C LEU A 72 -50.71 -0.16 -18.84
N THR A 73 -52.00 -0.30 -18.69
CA THR A 73 -52.70 -1.59 -18.82
C THR A 73 -53.50 -1.65 -20.10
N SER A 74 -53.54 -2.82 -20.71
CA SER A 74 -54.26 -3.03 -21.97
C SER A 74 -55.77 -3.01 -21.85
N GLN A 75 -56.29 -3.20 -20.63
CA GLN A 75 -57.74 -3.24 -20.33
C GLN A 75 -58.05 -2.36 -19.15
N GLU A 76 -59.26 -1.81 -19.09
CA GLU A 76 -59.79 -1.15 -17.92
C GLU A 76 -59.89 -2.14 -16.77
N ILE A 77 -59.38 -1.74 -15.59
CA ILE A 77 -59.50 -2.55 -14.38
C ILE A 77 -60.92 -2.32 -13.86
N SER A 78 -61.89 -3.08 -14.39
CA SER A 78 -63.22 -3.11 -13.86
C SER A 78 -63.34 -4.17 -12.79
N LEU A 79 -64.10 -3.86 -11.78
CA LEU A 79 -64.20 -4.64 -10.54
C LEU A 79 -64.85 -5.97 -10.61
N LEU A 80 -65.20 -6.40 -11.77
CA LEU A 80 -66.11 -7.53 -11.90
C LEU A 80 -65.43 -8.85 -12.28
N SER A 81 -64.10 -8.87 -12.54
CA SER A 81 -63.38 -10.11 -12.76
C SER A 81 -62.33 -10.35 -11.69
N ASP A 82 -62.19 -11.61 -11.21
CA ASP A 82 -61.26 -11.97 -10.14
C ASP A 82 -59.77 -11.80 -10.57
N ASP A 83 -59.46 -11.92 -11.89
CA ASP A 83 -58.12 -11.68 -12.42
C ASP A 83 -57.71 -10.20 -12.30
N GLN A 84 -58.63 -9.27 -12.36
CA GLN A 84 -58.38 -7.83 -12.27
C GLN A 84 -58.19 -7.40 -10.82
N LYS A 85 -58.88 -8.03 -9.88
CA LYS A 85 -58.67 -7.83 -8.43
C LYS A 85 -57.26 -8.30 -8.04
N ALA A 86 -56.84 -9.44 -8.57
CA ALA A 86 -55.50 -9.98 -8.31
C ALA A 86 -54.40 -9.04 -8.82
N THR A 87 -54.58 -8.41 -10.00
CA THR A 87 -53.58 -7.48 -10.58
C THR A 87 -53.41 -6.21 -9.75
N LEU A 88 -54.50 -5.62 -9.23
CA LEU A 88 -54.48 -4.45 -8.37
C LEU A 88 -53.92 -4.78 -6.98
N SER A 89 -54.29 -5.94 -6.43
CA SER A 89 -53.76 -6.40 -5.11
C SER A 89 -52.24 -6.59 -5.13
N ASN A 90 -51.65 -6.83 -6.31
CA ASN A 90 -50.19 -7.06 -6.47
C ASN A 90 -49.43 -5.80 -6.97
N LEU A 91 -50.08 -4.63 -7.10
CA LEU A 91 -49.44 -3.41 -7.59
C LEU A 91 -48.22 -3.00 -6.76
N GLY A 92 -48.33 -3.09 -5.45
CA GLY A 92 -47.27 -2.77 -4.52
C GLY A 92 -46.09 -3.76 -4.58
N THR A 93 -46.39 -5.04 -4.82
CA THR A 93 -45.36 -6.08 -4.98
C THR A 93 -44.54 -5.85 -6.26
N ASN A 94 -45.17 -5.41 -7.33
CA ASN A 94 -44.48 -5.11 -8.60
C ASN A 94 -43.61 -3.86 -8.50
N MET A 95 -44.05 -2.82 -7.82
CA MET A 95 -43.28 -1.60 -7.56
C MET A 95 -42.06 -1.87 -6.68
N THR A 96 -42.21 -2.67 -5.61
CA THR A 96 -41.13 -3.01 -4.72
C THR A 96 -40.13 -3.97 -5.36
N GLY A 97 -40.56 -4.84 -6.29
CA GLY A 97 -39.70 -5.68 -7.08
C GLY A 97 -38.73 -4.88 -7.99
N ASN A 98 -39.24 -3.89 -8.70
CA ASN A 98 -38.45 -3.01 -9.56
C ASN A 98 -37.47 -2.14 -8.75
N LEU A 99 -37.92 -1.66 -7.58
CA LEU A 99 -37.05 -0.91 -6.67
C LEU A 99 -35.95 -1.81 -6.06
N SER A 100 -36.26 -3.07 -5.75
CA SER A 100 -35.29 -4.05 -5.29
C SER A 100 -34.23 -4.36 -6.36
N GLN A 101 -34.60 -4.43 -7.64
CA GLN A 101 -33.65 -4.61 -8.73
C GLN A 101 -32.72 -3.38 -8.90
N ALA A 102 -33.25 -2.17 -8.81
CA ALA A 102 -32.44 -0.96 -8.81
C ALA A 102 -31.50 -0.90 -7.60
N MET A 103 -31.94 -1.31 -6.43
CA MET A 103 -31.11 -1.41 -5.23
C MET A 103 -30.04 -2.50 -5.35
N MET A 104 -30.33 -3.64 -6.00
CA MET A 104 -29.31 -4.67 -6.28
C MET A 104 -28.24 -4.18 -7.26
N GLN A 105 -28.59 -3.35 -8.24
CA GLN A 105 -27.59 -2.73 -9.14
C GLN A 105 -26.68 -1.76 -8.38
N ILE A 106 -27.21 -1.01 -7.41
CA ILE A 106 -26.39 -0.16 -6.54
C ILE A 106 -25.47 -1.01 -5.66
N VAL A 107 -25.93 -2.14 -5.13
CA VAL A 107 -25.11 -3.09 -4.37
C VAL A 107 -24.00 -3.71 -5.22
N GLN A 108 -24.25 -3.98 -6.50
CA GLN A 108 -23.20 -4.48 -7.39
C GLN A 108 -22.09 -3.45 -7.67
N GLN A 109 -22.43 -2.15 -7.67
CA GLN A 109 -21.45 -1.08 -7.85
C GLN A 109 -20.79 -0.66 -6.53
N HIS A 110 -21.44 -0.90 -5.39
CA HIS A 110 -21.03 -0.51 -4.05
C HIS A 110 -21.34 -1.64 -3.04
N PRO A 111 -20.52 -2.72 -2.98
CA PRO A 111 -20.74 -3.88 -2.10
C PRO A 111 -20.83 -3.52 -0.61
N GLU A 112 -20.19 -2.42 -0.21
CA GLU A 112 -20.26 -1.87 1.15
C GLU A 112 -21.66 -1.42 1.57
N LEU A 113 -22.55 -1.17 0.60
CA LEU A 113 -23.93 -0.77 0.86
C LEU A 113 -24.89 -1.98 1.01
N ALA A 114 -24.38 -3.20 0.84
CA ALA A 114 -25.21 -4.43 0.92
C ALA A 114 -26.01 -4.56 2.22
N PRO A 115 -25.49 -4.25 3.44
CA PRO A 115 -26.29 -4.32 4.66
C PRO A 115 -27.43 -3.32 4.70
N LEU A 116 -27.22 -2.14 4.11
CA LEU A 116 -28.23 -1.07 4.00
C LEU A 116 -29.35 -1.44 3.04
N VAL A 117 -29.00 -2.01 1.91
CA VAL A 117 -29.96 -2.49 0.90
C VAL A 117 -30.77 -3.65 1.45
N GLN A 118 -30.16 -4.54 2.23
CA GLN A 118 -30.85 -5.63 2.90
C GLN A 118 -31.86 -5.12 3.94
N GLN A 119 -31.51 -4.05 4.68
CA GLN A 119 -32.39 -3.40 5.64
C GLN A 119 -33.55 -2.65 4.95
N ALA A 120 -33.28 -1.92 3.86
CA ALA A 120 -34.32 -1.33 3.02
C ALA A 120 -35.20 -2.43 2.39
N GLY A 121 -34.63 -3.53 1.95
CA GLY A 121 -35.35 -4.70 1.44
C GLY A 121 -36.31 -5.32 2.48
N GLN A 122 -35.95 -5.27 3.76
CA GLN A 122 -36.86 -5.75 4.85
C GLN A 122 -38.04 -4.82 5.12
N LEU A 123 -37.97 -3.55 4.73
CA LEU A 123 -39.04 -2.60 4.81
C LEU A 123 -39.97 -2.62 3.57
N MET A 124 -39.48 -3.17 2.45
CA MET A 124 -40.24 -3.31 1.21
C MET A 124 -41.58 -4.05 1.35
N PRO A 125 -41.71 -5.12 2.16
CA PRO A 125 -43.01 -5.79 2.34
C PRO A 125 -44.05 -4.90 2.98
N SER A 126 -43.70 -3.99 3.91
CA SER A 126 -44.66 -3.08 4.53
C SER A 126 -45.08 -1.98 3.56
N VAL A 127 -44.16 -1.49 2.71
CA VAL A 127 -44.48 -0.57 1.62
C VAL A 127 -45.35 -1.26 0.57
N ALA A 128 -44.98 -2.49 0.18
CA ALA A 128 -45.78 -3.32 -0.71
C ALA A 128 -47.18 -3.58 -0.13
N GLY A 129 -47.26 -3.86 1.18
CA GLY A 129 -48.53 -4.05 1.87
C GLY A 129 -49.43 -2.80 1.88
N ALA A 130 -48.81 -1.62 2.09
CA ALA A 130 -49.55 -0.33 2.01
C ALA A 130 -50.07 -0.06 0.58
N VAL A 131 -49.22 -0.27 -0.44
CA VAL A 131 -49.63 -0.07 -1.85
C VAL A 131 -50.59 -1.16 -2.31
N ASN A 132 -50.46 -2.41 -1.86
CA ASN A 132 -51.45 -3.46 -2.11
C ASN A 132 -52.79 -3.18 -1.40
N GLY A 133 -52.77 -2.68 -0.15
CA GLY A 133 -54.00 -2.19 0.53
C GLY A 133 -54.69 -1.04 -0.22
N MET A 134 -53.88 -0.15 -0.82
CA MET A 134 -54.41 0.89 -1.71
C MET A 134 -55.00 0.27 -2.99
N GLY A 135 -54.35 -0.73 -3.59
CA GLY A 135 -54.89 -1.49 -4.74
C GLY A 135 -56.25 -2.16 -4.42
N GLN A 136 -56.39 -2.72 -3.21
CA GLN A 136 -57.61 -3.31 -2.77
C GLN A 136 -58.74 -2.26 -2.62
N SER A 137 -58.42 -1.07 -2.12
CA SER A 137 -59.37 0.07 -2.05
C SER A 137 -59.79 0.57 -3.43
N VAL A 138 -58.93 0.36 -4.44
CA VAL A 138 -59.23 0.66 -5.84
C VAL A 138 -60.20 -0.36 -6.41
N VAL A 139 -60.09 -1.64 -6.07
CA VAL A 139 -61.02 -2.72 -6.47
C VAL A 139 -62.45 -2.38 -5.98
N ASP A 140 -62.59 -1.76 -4.84
CA ASP A 140 -63.88 -1.43 -4.23
C ASP A 140 -64.52 -0.14 -4.81
N ALA A 141 -63.80 0.71 -5.51
CA ALA A 141 -64.29 1.95 -6.07
C ALA A 141 -64.56 1.85 -7.59
N LEU A 142 -65.77 1.58 -7.94
CA LEU A 142 -66.29 1.30 -9.27
C LEU A 142 -66.17 2.44 -10.32
N HIS A 143 -65.90 2.09 -11.58
CA HIS A 143 -66.19 2.84 -12.82
C HIS A 143 -65.18 3.94 -13.22
N THR A 144 -63.85 3.76 -13.10
CA THR A 144 -62.93 4.72 -13.70
C THR A 144 -61.94 4.02 -14.61
N ASP A 145 -61.63 4.61 -15.75
CA ASP A 145 -60.59 4.16 -16.67
C ASP A 145 -59.22 4.24 -15.93
N THR A 146 -58.69 3.09 -15.56
CA THR A 146 -57.46 2.92 -14.86
C THR A 146 -56.33 2.43 -15.77
N ARG A 147 -56.52 2.47 -17.08
CA ARG A 147 -55.49 2.00 -18.03
C ARG A 147 -54.18 2.77 -17.93
N ASN A 148 -54.26 4.04 -17.48
CA ASN A 148 -53.08 4.86 -17.24
C ASN A 148 -53.00 5.20 -15.73
N ALA A 149 -52.13 4.50 -15.01
CA ALA A 149 -51.90 4.75 -13.59
C ALA A 149 -50.50 5.33 -13.34
N VAL A 150 -50.42 6.42 -12.60
CA VAL A 150 -49.17 7.02 -12.11
C VAL A 150 -49.21 6.95 -10.59
N ALA A 151 -48.13 6.45 -10.00
CA ALA A 151 -47.95 6.46 -8.55
C ALA A 151 -46.57 7.07 -8.21
N GLY A 152 -46.53 7.88 -7.17
CA GLY A 152 -45.31 8.44 -6.61
C GLY A 152 -45.35 8.36 -5.09
N ALA A 153 -44.20 8.05 -4.48
CA ALA A 153 -44.07 8.02 -3.04
C ALA A 153 -42.71 8.61 -2.61
N VAL A 154 -42.76 9.48 -1.60
CA VAL A 154 -41.57 9.89 -0.85
C VAL A 154 -41.60 9.10 0.45
N LEU A 155 -40.52 8.37 0.74
CA LEU A 155 -40.39 7.53 1.92
C LEU A 155 -39.26 8.07 2.80
N LEU A 156 -39.52 8.21 4.10
CA LEU A 156 -38.54 8.57 5.11
C LEU A 156 -38.40 7.38 6.06
N THR A 157 -37.17 6.96 6.30
CA THR A 157 -36.84 5.90 7.26
C THR A 157 -35.77 6.39 8.21
N GLN A 158 -36.06 6.36 9.53
CA GLN A 158 -35.12 6.69 10.59
C GLN A 158 -34.93 5.48 11.49
N PRO A 159 -33.72 4.82 11.47
CA PRO A 159 -33.43 3.81 12.46
C PRO A 159 -33.38 4.43 13.87
N LEU A 160 -34.12 3.89 14.81
CA LEU A 160 -34.08 4.30 16.22
C LEU A 160 -33.27 3.34 17.06
N TYR A 161 -33.41 2.03 16.80
CA TYR A 161 -32.66 0.98 17.45
C TYR A 161 -32.49 -0.21 16.52
N MET A 162 -31.26 -0.65 16.32
CA MET A 162 -30.88 -1.74 15.39
C MET A 162 -30.07 -2.82 16.11
N GLY A 163 -30.40 -3.13 17.36
CA GLY A 163 -29.67 -4.14 18.13
C GLY A 163 -28.19 -3.82 18.36
N GLY A 164 -27.77 -2.56 18.20
CA GLY A 164 -26.36 -2.15 18.27
C GLY A 164 -25.58 -2.26 16.95
N LYS A 165 -26.22 -2.70 15.84
CA LYS A 165 -25.59 -2.92 14.53
C LYS A 165 -24.87 -1.69 14.00
N ILE A 166 -25.52 -0.52 14.02
CA ILE A 166 -24.96 0.74 13.51
C ILE A 166 -23.73 1.14 14.30
N ARG A 167 -23.77 0.99 15.63
CA ARG A 167 -22.61 1.27 16.49
C ARG A 167 -21.41 0.35 16.16
N ALA A 168 -21.67 -0.95 16.06
CA ALA A 168 -20.62 -1.94 15.74
C ALA A 168 -20.04 -1.69 14.34
N TYR A 169 -20.87 -1.33 13.36
CA TYR A 169 -20.41 -1.00 12.02
C TYR A 169 -19.54 0.27 11.99
N ASN A 170 -19.91 1.31 12.74
CA ASN A 170 -19.07 2.50 12.91
C ASN A 170 -17.74 2.18 13.59
N GLN A 171 -17.69 1.26 14.56
CA GLN A 171 -16.44 0.80 15.17
C GLN A 171 -15.57 0.05 14.14
N ILE A 172 -16.15 -0.81 13.31
CA ILE A 172 -15.42 -1.52 12.24
C ILE A 172 -14.75 -0.53 11.29
N THR A 173 -15.48 0.47 10.80
CA THR A 173 -14.92 1.47 9.88
C THR A 173 -13.90 2.39 10.55
N HIS A 174 -14.06 2.69 11.83
CA HIS A 174 -13.06 3.43 12.61
C HIS A 174 -11.74 2.64 12.71
N TYR A 175 -11.80 1.36 13.12
CA TYR A 175 -10.59 0.52 13.16
C TYR A 175 -9.98 0.27 11.79
N ALA A 176 -10.80 0.21 10.72
CA ALA A 176 -10.30 0.12 9.36
C ALA A 176 -9.50 1.37 8.94
N GLU A 177 -9.92 2.57 9.35
CA GLU A 177 -9.16 3.81 9.16
C GLU A 177 -7.84 3.79 9.93
N GLU A 178 -7.85 3.33 11.19
CA GLU A 178 -6.61 3.19 11.98
C GLU A 178 -5.64 2.17 11.35
N ILE A 179 -6.15 1.06 10.79
CA ILE A 179 -5.32 0.11 10.04
C ILE A 179 -4.68 0.78 8.82
N ALA A 180 -5.42 1.63 8.09
CA ALA A 180 -4.87 2.35 6.95
C ALA A 180 -3.76 3.33 7.37
N GLN A 181 -3.88 3.99 8.53
CA GLN A 181 -2.85 4.86 9.09
C GLN A 181 -1.59 4.06 9.47
N GLU A 182 -1.75 2.90 10.14
CA GLU A 182 -0.62 2.05 10.49
C GLU A 182 0.05 1.44 9.25
N LYS A 183 -0.71 1.15 8.17
CA LYS A 183 -0.14 0.74 6.89
C LYS A 183 0.76 1.82 6.29
N LEU A 184 0.34 3.08 6.33
CA LEU A 184 1.18 4.18 5.87
C LEU A 184 2.46 4.30 6.71
N ARG A 185 2.37 4.14 8.05
CA ARG A 185 3.53 4.15 8.94
C ARG A 185 4.52 3.03 8.57
N GLY A 186 4.01 1.81 8.38
CA GLY A 186 4.83 0.68 7.92
C GLY A 186 5.41 0.88 6.52
N GLY A 187 4.62 1.45 5.60
CA GLY A 187 5.06 1.80 4.25
C GLY A 187 6.20 2.82 4.23
N ARG A 188 6.17 3.81 5.13
CA ARG A 188 7.28 4.77 5.29
C ARG A 188 8.57 4.06 5.70
N GLN A 189 8.52 3.17 6.69
CA GLN A 189 9.67 2.37 7.11
C GLN A 189 10.20 1.48 5.99
N GLU A 190 9.30 0.90 5.18
CA GLU A 190 9.70 0.10 4.02
C GLU A 190 10.42 0.93 2.97
N VAL A 191 9.89 2.10 2.63
CA VAL A 191 10.50 3.02 1.64
C VAL A 191 11.88 3.50 2.14
N ILE A 192 12.01 3.86 3.43
CA ILE A 192 13.30 4.25 4.00
C ILE A 192 14.31 3.12 3.87
N LEU A 193 13.94 1.87 4.21
CA LEU A 193 14.83 0.72 4.06
C LEU A 193 15.23 0.49 2.61
N GLN A 194 14.29 0.62 1.66
CA GLN A 194 14.58 0.49 0.23
C GLN A 194 15.56 1.58 -0.26
N VAL A 195 15.39 2.82 0.23
CA VAL A 195 16.34 3.91 -0.05
C VAL A 195 17.71 3.58 0.50
N ASP A 196 17.80 3.15 1.75
CA ASP A 196 19.07 2.80 2.39
C ASP A 196 19.80 1.70 1.59
N GLN A 197 19.09 0.65 1.22
CA GLN A 197 19.66 -0.45 0.42
C GLN A 197 20.13 0.04 -0.96
N ALA A 198 19.31 0.82 -1.67
CA ALA A 198 19.67 1.34 -2.99
C ALA A 198 20.83 2.34 -2.91
N TYR A 199 20.85 3.21 -1.89
CA TYR A 199 21.90 4.18 -1.64
C TYR A 199 23.25 3.50 -1.40
N TRP A 200 23.30 2.57 -0.44
CA TRP A 200 24.52 1.83 -0.12
C TRP A 200 24.98 0.90 -1.25
N GLN A 201 24.03 0.40 -2.07
CA GLN A 201 24.37 -0.33 -3.28
C GLN A 201 25.09 0.54 -4.32
N VAL A 202 24.64 1.80 -4.51
CA VAL A 202 25.35 2.76 -5.39
C VAL A 202 26.75 3.06 -4.84
N VAL A 203 26.86 3.34 -3.53
CA VAL A 203 28.14 3.61 -2.88
C VAL A 203 29.09 2.40 -3.02
N SER A 204 28.60 1.18 -2.82
CA SER A 204 29.38 -0.05 -3.03
C SER A 204 29.93 -0.14 -4.44
N LEU A 205 29.05 0.00 -5.44
CA LEU A 205 29.45 -0.14 -6.85
C LEU A 205 30.37 0.98 -7.31
N ALA A 206 30.22 2.20 -6.82
CA ALA A 206 31.13 3.31 -7.11
C ALA A 206 32.55 3.05 -6.53
N ASN A 207 32.63 2.50 -5.32
CA ASN A 207 33.91 2.09 -4.73
C ASN A 207 34.53 0.91 -5.48
N LYS A 208 33.72 -0.07 -5.89
CA LYS A 208 34.19 -1.21 -6.71
C LYS A 208 34.63 -0.78 -8.10
N GLU A 209 34.02 0.22 -8.72
CA GLU A 209 34.45 0.80 -9.99
C GLU A 209 35.85 1.38 -9.84
N ARG A 210 36.10 2.20 -8.80
CA ARG A 210 37.46 2.75 -8.55
C ARG A 210 38.48 1.65 -8.31
N LEU A 211 38.13 0.62 -7.55
CA LEU A 211 38.97 -0.53 -7.31
C LEU A 211 39.29 -1.28 -8.61
N ALA A 212 38.28 -1.50 -9.46
CA ALA A 212 38.46 -2.19 -10.75
C ALA A 212 39.35 -1.37 -11.73
N ILE A 213 39.22 -0.03 -11.73
CA ILE A 213 40.08 0.86 -12.48
C ILE A 213 41.54 0.73 -11.99
N SER A 214 41.76 0.78 -10.68
CA SER A 214 43.08 0.65 -10.08
C SER A 214 43.73 -0.71 -10.42
N TYR A 215 42.93 -1.78 -10.37
CA TYR A 215 43.40 -3.12 -10.72
C TYR A 215 43.74 -3.26 -12.22
N ARG A 216 42.89 -2.74 -13.11
CA ARG A 216 43.15 -2.69 -14.54
C ARG A 216 44.45 -1.93 -14.83
N ASP A 217 44.62 -0.75 -14.24
CA ASP A 217 45.81 0.09 -14.46
C ASP A 217 47.09 -0.62 -13.95
N MET A 218 47.00 -1.34 -12.84
CA MET A 218 48.07 -2.17 -12.32
C MET A 218 48.46 -3.29 -13.30
N LEU A 219 47.47 -3.97 -13.89
CA LEU A 219 47.71 -5.00 -14.91
C LEU A 219 48.23 -4.42 -16.23
N GLN A 220 47.78 -3.23 -16.64
CA GLN A 220 48.32 -2.54 -17.82
C GLN A 220 49.80 -2.19 -17.63
N GLN A 221 50.20 -1.74 -16.44
CA GLN A 221 51.61 -1.48 -16.14
C GLN A 221 52.41 -2.78 -16.14
N LEU A 222 51.91 -3.85 -15.49
CA LEU A 222 52.56 -5.16 -15.51
C LEU A 222 52.75 -5.70 -16.94
N ASN A 223 51.76 -5.53 -17.83
CA ASN A 223 51.87 -5.95 -19.23
C ASN A 223 53.01 -5.24 -19.94
N LYS A 224 53.14 -3.92 -19.75
CA LYS A 224 54.27 -3.13 -20.30
C LYS A 224 55.62 -3.59 -19.76
N ASP A 225 55.69 -3.86 -18.46
CA ASP A 225 56.92 -4.30 -17.79
C ASP A 225 57.35 -5.70 -18.32
N VAL A 226 56.38 -6.64 -18.43
CA VAL A 226 56.65 -7.99 -18.98
C VAL A 226 57.07 -7.92 -20.47
N GLU A 227 56.44 -7.04 -21.28
CA GLU A 227 56.85 -6.83 -22.66
C GLU A 227 58.32 -6.27 -22.76
N ALA A 228 58.71 -5.41 -21.84
CA ALA A 228 60.09 -4.94 -21.75
C ALA A 228 61.05 -6.07 -21.39
N LEU A 229 60.70 -6.91 -20.38
CA LEU A 229 61.48 -8.06 -19.97
C LEU A 229 61.64 -9.12 -21.08
N ILE A 230 60.65 -9.28 -21.96
CA ILE A 230 60.72 -10.16 -23.13
C ILE A 230 61.78 -9.63 -24.13
N ARG A 231 61.84 -8.32 -24.37
CA ARG A 231 62.82 -7.69 -25.27
C ARG A 231 64.24 -7.87 -24.76
N GLU A 232 64.38 -7.88 -23.43
CA GLU A 232 65.67 -8.15 -22.77
C GLU A 232 65.99 -9.67 -22.64
N GLY A 233 65.09 -10.58 -23.09
CA GLY A 233 65.27 -12.01 -23.03
C GLY A 233 65.06 -12.65 -21.64
N VAL A 234 64.54 -11.88 -20.66
CA VAL A 234 64.34 -12.31 -19.25
C VAL A 234 63.05 -13.00 -19.02
N ALA A 235 61.98 -12.62 -19.78
CA ALA A 235 60.66 -13.19 -19.68
C ALA A 235 60.21 -13.94 -20.94
N THR A 236 59.24 -14.83 -20.81
CA THR A 236 58.69 -15.64 -21.91
C THR A 236 57.45 -15.04 -22.50
N ARG A 237 57.13 -15.37 -23.77
CA ARG A 237 55.86 -14.98 -24.41
C ARG A 237 54.64 -15.51 -23.62
N ALA A 238 54.77 -16.65 -22.94
CA ALA A 238 53.70 -17.19 -22.09
C ALA A 238 53.33 -16.26 -20.93
N ASN A 239 54.35 -15.59 -20.34
CA ASN A 239 54.12 -14.61 -19.27
C ASN A 239 53.25 -13.41 -19.76
N ALA A 240 53.57 -12.86 -20.95
CA ALA A 240 52.80 -11.79 -21.55
C ALA A 240 51.34 -12.19 -21.85
N LEU A 241 51.17 -13.40 -22.41
CA LEU A 241 49.81 -13.92 -22.68
C LEU A 241 48.98 -14.09 -21.39
N ASN A 242 49.59 -14.58 -20.31
CA ASN A 242 48.92 -14.70 -19.02
C ASN A 242 48.48 -13.32 -18.49
N VAL A 243 49.32 -12.30 -18.54
CA VAL A 243 48.98 -10.94 -18.12
C VAL A 243 47.90 -10.37 -19.03
N SER A 244 47.97 -10.56 -20.35
CA SER A 244 46.97 -10.09 -21.31
C SER A 244 45.58 -10.72 -21.05
N VAL A 245 45.51 -12.01 -20.73
CA VAL A 245 44.24 -12.67 -20.34
C VAL A 245 43.68 -12.04 -19.09
N LYS A 246 44.49 -11.79 -18.06
CA LYS A 246 44.07 -11.16 -16.82
C LYS A 246 43.64 -9.70 -17.04
N LEU A 247 44.29 -8.96 -17.91
CA LEU A 247 43.87 -7.61 -18.29
C LEU A 247 42.49 -7.59 -18.94
N ASN A 248 42.28 -8.49 -19.90
CA ASN A 248 40.95 -8.63 -20.53
C ASN A 248 39.85 -9.00 -19.51
N GLU A 249 40.13 -9.89 -18.55
CA GLU A 249 39.21 -10.23 -17.46
C GLU A 249 38.89 -9.00 -16.59
N ALA A 250 39.91 -8.17 -16.30
CA ALA A 250 39.74 -6.94 -15.53
C ALA A 250 38.89 -5.89 -16.27
N GLU A 251 39.13 -5.73 -17.59
CA GLU A 251 38.35 -4.84 -18.45
C GLU A 251 36.87 -5.29 -18.53
N MET A 252 36.59 -6.57 -18.69
CA MET A 252 35.22 -7.11 -18.66
C MET A 252 34.58 -6.93 -17.29
N THR A 253 35.32 -7.04 -16.21
CA THR A 253 34.83 -6.82 -14.85
C THR A 253 34.50 -5.34 -14.63
N LEU A 254 35.39 -4.45 -15.09
CA LEU A 254 35.11 -3.00 -15.01
C LEU A 254 33.83 -2.62 -15.76
N LEU A 255 33.64 -3.13 -16.98
CA LEU A 255 32.41 -2.89 -17.74
C LEU A 255 31.16 -3.35 -16.97
N LYS A 256 31.19 -4.58 -16.42
CA LYS A 256 30.08 -5.10 -15.61
C LYS A 256 29.77 -4.23 -14.38
N VAL A 257 30.78 -3.70 -13.71
CA VAL A 257 30.62 -2.82 -12.54
C VAL A 257 30.01 -1.48 -12.97
N GLN A 258 30.46 -0.91 -14.09
CA GLN A 258 29.91 0.35 -14.64
C GLN A 258 28.45 0.21 -15.05
N ASP A 259 28.09 -0.88 -15.73
CA ASP A 259 26.70 -1.17 -16.05
C ASP A 259 25.85 -1.36 -14.78
N GLY A 260 26.38 -2.10 -13.81
CA GLY A 260 25.75 -2.31 -12.50
C GLY A 260 25.52 -1.00 -11.74
N LEU A 261 26.51 -0.10 -11.74
CA LEU A 261 26.42 1.23 -11.12
C LEU A 261 25.32 2.09 -11.77
N THR A 262 25.28 2.05 -13.11
CA THR A 262 24.23 2.76 -13.87
C THR A 262 22.83 2.26 -13.49
N LEU A 263 22.64 0.94 -13.45
CA LEU A 263 21.35 0.35 -13.05
C LEU A 263 21.00 0.65 -11.58
N ALA A 264 21.98 0.61 -10.67
CA ALA A 264 21.76 0.96 -9.27
C ALA A 264 21.35 2.43 -9.09
N ARG A 265 21.96 3.37 -9.84
CA ARG A 265 21.55 4.78 -9.86
C ARG A 265 20.14 4.97 -10.40
N MET A 266 19.76 4.26 -11.48
CA MET A 266 18.39 4.29 -12.01
C MET A 266 17.39 3.78 -10.97
N LEU A 267 17.70 2.71 -10.24
CA LEU A 267 16.85 2.19 -9.15
C LEU A 267 16.68 3.22 -8.03
N LEU A 268 17.78 3.84 -7.58
CA LEU A 268 17.72 4.90 -6.57
C LEU A 268 16.87 6.08 -7.05
N CYS A 269 17.03 6.51 -8.31
CA CYS A 269 16.22 7.57 -8.91
C CYS A 269 14.74 7.21 -8.90
N GLN A 270 14.37 5.97 -9.26
CA GLN A 270 12.99 5.51 -9.24
C GLN A 270 12.40 5.55 -7.83
N ILE A 271 13.14 5.08 -6.82
CA ILE A 271 12.66 5.07 -5.42
C ILE A 271 12.50 6.50 -4.89
N CYS A 272 13.45 7.39 -5.20
CA CYS A 272 13.43 8.80 -4.80
C CYS A 272 12.46 9.67 -5.63
N GLY A 273 11.88 9.13 -6.73
CA GLY A 273 11.01 9.89 -7.62
C GLY A 273 11.75 10.87 -8.53
N LEU A 274 13.05 10.68 -8.73
CA LEU A 274 13.88 11.46 -9.65
C LEU A 274 13.74 10.91 -11.09
N PRO A 275 14.05 11.73 -12.13
CA PRO A 275 14.14 11.24 -13.49
C PRO A 275 15.18 10.10 -13.61
N LEU A 276 14.87 9.02 -14.33
CA LEU A 276 15.74 7.84 -14.46
C LEU A 276 17.10 8.15 -15.08
N GLU A 277 17.16 9.17 -15.93
CA GLU A 277 18.39 9.60 -16.61
C GLU A 277 19.27 10.50 -15.73
N SER A 278 18.77 10.94 -14.57
CA SER A 278 19.58 11.71 -13.62
C SER A 278 20.62 10.77 -13.01
N SER A 279 21.86 11.25 -12.94
CA SER A 279 22.98 10.53 -12.34
C SER A 279 23.37 11.23 -11.03
N PRO A 280 22.59 11.03 -9.94
CA PRO A 280 22.88 11.68 -8.68
C PRO A 280 24.21 11.22 -8.15
N GLN A 281 25.07 12.17 -7.74
CA GLN A 281 26.28 11.86 -6.97
C GLN A 281 25.92 11.80 -5.49
N LEU A 282 26.42 10.77 -4.81
CA LEU A 282 26.18 10.58 -3.38
C LEU A 282 27.37 11.07 -2.57
N ALA A 283 27.10 11.56 -1.37
CA ALA A 283 28.13 12.16 -0.52
C ALA A 283 29.23 11.16 -0.17
N GLU A 284 28.86 9.90 0.08
CA GLU A 284 29.77 8.84 0.52
C GLU A 284 30.45 8.08 -0.65
N GLU A 285 30.09 8.35 -1.92
CA GLU A 285 30.75 7.68 -3.07
C GLU A 285 32.27 7.90 -3.10
N LYS A 286 32.75 9.02 -2.58
CA LYS A 286 34.18 9.38 -2.59
C LYS A 286 34.91 9.02 -1.29
N MET A 287 34.21 8.52 -0.29
CA MET A 287 34.82 8.14 0.99
C MET A 287 35.54 6.79 0.82
N GLU A 288 36.81 6.74 1.21
CA GLU A 288 37.58 5.50 1.21
C GLU A 288 37.26 4.63 2.44
N ASP A 289 36.89 5.28 3.53
CA ASP A 289 36.54 4.62 4.78
C ASP A 289 35.13 5.03 5.23
N LEU A 290 34.19 4.09 5.08
CA LEU A 290 32.80 4.24 5.49
C LEU A 290 32.60 3.99 7.00
N SER A 291 33.61 3.54 7.73
CA SER A 291 33.55 3.33 9.20
C SER A 291 33.44 4.65 9.96
N ALA A 292 33.83 5.77 9.32
CA ALA A 292 33.72 7.11 9.88
C ALA A 292 32.29 7.69 9.84
N VAL A 293 31.35 7.04 9.17
CA VAL A 293 29.95 7.50 9.15
C VAL A 293 29.33 7.34 10.54
N PRO A 294 28.92 8.44 11.21
CA PRO A 294 28.35 8.35 12.55
C PRO A 294 27.11 7.48 12.55
N MET A 295 27.13 6.43 13.35
CA MET A 295 25.98 5.55 13.48
C MET A 295 25.34 5.73 14.84
N PRO A 296 24.02 5.97 14.92
CA PRO A 296 23.33 6.01 16.18
C PRO A 296 23.51 4.65 16.87
N LEU A 297 23.96 4.69 18.13
CA LEU A 297 24.03 3.51 18.98
C LEU A 297 22.62 2.91 19.08
N ALA A 298 22.48 1.65 18.71
CA ALA A 298 21.22 0.92 18.90
C ALA A 298 20.87 0.97 20.40
N SER A 299 19.84 1.73 20.77
CA SER A 299 19.38 1.81 22.14
C SER A 299 18.91 0.42 22.59
N THR A 300 19.26 0.06 23.82
CA THR A 300 19.04 -1.25 24.44
C THR A 300 17.57 -1.54 24.79
N ASP A 301 16.60 -0.72 24.35
CA ASP A 301 15.20 -0.94 24.64
C ASP A 301 14.68 -2.17 23.88
N SER A 302 14.62 -3.29 24.60
CA SER A 302 14.32 -4.62 24.05
C SER A 302 12.85 -4.81 23.66
N LEU A 303 11.97 -3.88 24.00
CA LEU A 303 10.52 -4.01 23.82
C LEU A 303 9.92 -3.09 22.77
N SER A 304 10.72 -2.23 22.13
CA SER A 304 10.22 -1.28 21.11
C SER A 304 9.52 -1.95 19.93
N TRP A 305 9.86 -3.20 19.61
CA TRP A 305 9.22 -3.98 18.55
C TRP A 305 7.71 -4.17 18.75
N GLN A 306 7.19 -4.05 19.98
CA GLN A 306 5.76 -4.17 20.26
C GLN A 306 4.93 -3.04 19.60
N TRP A 307 5.57 -1.92 19.26
CA TRP A 307 4.94 -0.78 18.61
C TRP A 307 5.01 -0.84 17.08
N ARG A 308 5.50 -1.94 16.53
CA ARG A 308 5.58 -2.10 15.06
C ARG A 308 4.22 -1.94 14.39
N PRO A 309 4.17 -1.23 13.24
CA PRO A 309 2.93 -0.98 12.53
C PRO A 309 2.14 -2.25 12.19
N GLU A 310 2.82 -3.34 11.86
CA GLU A 310 2.18 -4.61 11.49
C GLU A 310 1.42 -5.25 12.68
N LEU A 311 1.99 -5.17 13.88
CA LEU A 311 1.33 -5.66 15.09
C LEU A 311 0.13 -4.80 15.45
N ARG A 312 0.27 -3.46 15.32
CA ARG A 312 -0.85 -2.53 15.52
C ARG A 312 -2.00 -2.76 14.54
N GLN A 313 -1.69 -3.04 13.27
CA GLN A 313 -2.71 -3.41 12.29
C GLN A 313 -3.47 -4.67 12.70
N LEU A 314 -2.77 -5.71 13.17
CA LEU A 314 -3.40 -6.95 13.63
C LEU A 314 -4.21 -6.77 14.93
N GLU A 315 -3.76 -5.93 15.87
CA GLU A 315 -4.54 -5.56 17.06
C GLU A 315 -5.86 -4.90 16.67
N LYS A 316 -5.83 -3.95 15.72
CA LYS A 316 -7.07 -3.31 15.21
C LYS A 316 -7.94 -4.29 14.41
N ALA A 317 -7.33 -5.25 13.70
CA ALA A 317 -8.07 -6.32 13.03
C ALA A 317 -8.82 -7.21 14.04
N VAL A 318 -8.22 -7.56 15.17
CA VAL A 318 -8.92 -8.26 16.27
C VAL A 318 -10.14 -7.48 16.73
N ASN A 319 -10.00 -6.16 16.94
CA ASN A 319 -11.10 -5.29 17.34
C ASN A 319 -12.23 -5.26 16.28
N ILE A 320 -11.88 -5.31 14.98
CA ILE A 320 -12.87 -5.43 13.89
C ILE A 320 -13.63 -6.75 14.01
N TYR A 321 -12.95 -7.88 14.25
CA TYR A 321 -13.62 -9.17 14.38
C TYR A 321 -14.49 -9.23 15.64
N ASP A 322 -14.08 -8.63 16.74
CA ASP A 322 -14.92 -8.50 17.93
C ASP A 322 -16.18 -7.63 17.66
N ALA A 323 -16.03 -6.55 16.91
CA ALA A 323 -17.17 -5.75 16.47
C ALA A 323 -18.10 -6.51 15.49
N LYS A 324 -17.55 -7.36 14.61
CA LYS A 324 -18.33 -8.26 13.73
C LYS A 324 -19.19 -9.25 14.53
N VAL A 325 -18.68 -9.74 15.66
CA VAL A 325 -19.49 -10.56 16.58
C VAL A 325 -20.73 -9.80 17.04
N GLN A 326 -20.59 -8.50 17.36
CA GLN A 326 -21.74 -7.66 17.75
C GLN A 326 -22.69 -7.40 16.57
N VAL A 327 -22.19 -7.25 15.34
CA VAL A 327 -23.02 -7.16 14.13
C VAL A 327 -23.87 -8.42 13.98
N GLN A 328 -23.24 -9.61 14.06
CA GLN A 328 -23.97 -10.89 13.95
C GLN A 328 -25.00 -11.07 15.08
N ARG A 329 -24.67 -10.64 16.29
CA ARG A 329 -25.60 -10.70 17.42
C ARG A 329 -26.78 -9.75 17.21
N SER A 330 -26.55 -8.58 16.63
CA SER A 330 -27.59 -7.58 16.42
C SER A 330 -28.71 -8.06 15.50
N ASP A 331 -28.42 -8.94 14.52
CA ASP A 331 -29.40 -9.46 13.57
C ASP A 331 -30.53 -10.27 14.25
N TYR A 332 -30.31 -10.71 15.50
CA TYR A 332 -31.25 -11.48 16.32
C TYR A 332 -31.84 -10.66 17.49
N LEU A 333 -31.59 -9.35 17.53
CA LEU A 333 -32.16 -8.44 18.49
C LEU A 333 -33.32 -7.66 17.85
N PRO A 334 -34.23 -7.03 18.67
CA PRO A 334 -35.27 -6.19 18.12
C PRO A 334 -34.71 -5.03 17.30
N HIS A 335 -35.42 -4.69 16.22
CA HIS A 335 -35.15 -3.53 15.39
C HIS A 335 -36.31 -2.59 15.43
N LEU A 336 -36.06 -1.31 15.73
CA LEU A 336 -37.07 -0.24 15.83
C LEU A 336 -36.69 0.86 14.83
N ALA A 337 -37.63 1.21 13.97
CA ALA A 337 -37.47 2.29 13.01
C ALA A 337 -38.72 3.18 12.98
N LEU A 338 -38.51 4.49 12.87
CA LEU A 338 -39.56 5.44 12.50
C LEU A 338 -39.65 5.45 10.99
N MET A 339 -40.86 5.33 10.47
CA MET A 339 -41.17 5.41 9.07
C MET A 339 -42.16 6.54 8.82
N GLY A 340 -41.95 7.27 7.74
CA GLY A 340 -42.89 8.30 7.29
C GLY A 340 -42.90 8.33 5.77
N GLY A 341 -44.01 8.83 5.22
CA GLY A 341 -44.07 8.95 3.78
C GLY A 341 -45.26 9.79 3.31
N TYR A 342 -45.15 10.16 2.03
CA TYR A 342 -46.21 10.75 1.27
C TYR A 342 -46.34 9.98 -0.02
N ALA A 343 -47.51 9.40 -0.26
CA ALA A 343 -47.78 8.67 -1.50
C ALA A 343 -48.91 9.39 -2.27
N THR A 344 -48.74 9.52 -3.56
CA THR A 344 -49.72 10.13 -4.46
C THR A 344 -49.98 9.22 -5.66
N THR A 345 -51.24 9.19 -6.11
CA THR A 345 -51.62 8.38 -7.26
C THR A 345 -52.53 9.16 -8.19
N TYR A 346 -52.48 8.80 -9.47
CA TYR A 346 -53.42 9.19 -10.51
C TYR A 346 -53.85 7.93 -11.28
N PRO A 347 -55.14 7.62 -11.37
CA PRO A 347 -56.29 8.21 -10.63
C PRO A 347 -56.08 8.17 -9.12
N SER A 348 -56.72 9.10 -8.41
CA SER A 348 -56.64 9.20 -6.94
C SER A 348 -57.26 7.98 -6.27
N LEU A 349 -56.55 7.39 -5.29
CA LEU A 349 -57.04 6.27 -4.47
C LEU A 349 -57.71 6.74 -3.15
N VAL A 350 -57.70 8.03 -2.85
CA VAL A 350 -58.07 8.62 -1.55
C VAL A 350 -59.55 8.98 -1.60
N ASN A 351 -60.46 8.77 -2.06
CA ASN A 351 -61.91 9.03 -2.08
C ASN A 351 -62.60 8.52 -3.36
N GLY A 352 -62.28 7.29 -3.77
CA GLY A 352 -62.74 6.76 -5.04
C GLY A 352 -61.83 7.20 -6.18
N PHE A 353 -62.05 6.66 -7.38
CA PHE A 353 -61.21 6.93 -8.55
C PHE A 353 -61.46 8.29 -9.18
N GLU A 354 -61.06 9.38 -8.51
CA GLU A 354 -61.11 10.70 -9.11
C GLU A 354 -59.94 10.86 -10.09
N LYS A 355 -60.19 11.38 -11.29
CA LYS A 355 -59.15 11.68 -12.31
C LYS A 355 -58.31 12.90 -11.93
N ARG A 356 -57.70 12.86 -10.72
CA ARG A 356 -56.78 13.89 -10.23
C ARG A 356 -55.74 13.28 -9.31
N PHE A 357 -54.59 13.95 -9.20
CA PHE A 357 -53.61 13.59 -8.20
C PHE A 357 -54.09 13.93 -6.80
N ARG A 358 -54.16 12.97 -5.91
CA ARG A 358 -54.29 13.15 -4.46
C ARG A 358 -53.27 12.30 -3.76
N GLY A 359 -52.76 12.82 -2.64
CA GLY A 359 -51.79 12.13 -1.83
C GLY A 359 -52.27 11.89 -0.41
N ILE A 360 -51.68 10.88 0.20
CA ILE A 360 -51.82 10.54 1.60
C ILE A 360 -50.42 10.54 2.26
N TRP A 361 -50.35 11.13 3.44
CA TRP A 361 -49.14 11.00 4.26
C TRP A 361 -49.39 9.96 5.35
N ASN A 362 -48.32 9.30 5.76
CA ASN A 362 -48.33 8.39 6.90
C ASN A 362 -47.05 8.59 7.74
N VAL A 363 -47.18 8.37 9.04
CA VAL A 363 -46.05 8.27 9.97
C VAL A 363 -46.36 7.10 10.91
N GLY A 364 -45.39 6.27 11.12
CA GLY A 364 -45.53 5.09 11.96
C GLY A 364 -44.21 4.60 12.52
N VAL A 365 -44.28 3.70 13.45
CA VAL A 365 -43.13 3.03 14.04
C VAL A 365 -43.19 1.56 13.69
N THR A 366 -42.09 1.03 13.15
CA THR A 366 -41.99 -0.40 12.84
C THR A 366 -41.08 -1.05 13.86
N LEU A 367 -41.58 -2.07 14.55
CA LEU A 367 -40.80 -2.95 15.43
C LEU A 367 -40.71 -4.34 14.78
N LYS A 368 -39.48 -4.77 14.47
CA LYS A 368 -39.22 -6.13 14.00
C LYS A 368 -38.48 -6.92 15.09
N VAL A 369 -39.07 -8.01 15.56
CA VAL A 369 -38.49 -8.89 16.57
C VAL A 369 -38.36 -10.29 15.97
N PRO A 370 -37.11 -10.79 15.70
CA PRO A 370 -36.94 -12.17 15.32
C PRO A 370 -37.29 -13.10 16.50
N VAL A 371 -38.35 -13.89 16.39
CA VAL A 371 -38.79 -14.75 17.49
C VAL A 371 -38.19 -16.14 17.40
N TRP A 372 -38.20 -16.74 16.21
CA TRP A 372 -37.76 -18.12 16.02
C TRP A 372 -37.03 -18.30 14.69
N ASN A 373 -35.86 -18.94 14.71
CA ASN A 373 -35.02 -19.23 13.54
C ASN A 373 -34.21 -20.52 13.69
N TRP A 374 -34.76 -21.50 14.38
CA TRP A 374 -34.16 -22.82 14.55
C TRP A 374 -32.72 -22.82 15.09
N GLY A 375 -32.36 -21.81 15.87
CA GLY A 375 -31.04 -21.66 16.47
C GLY A 375 -29.96 -21.13 15.53
N GLU A 376 -30.28 -20.72 14.31
CA GLU A 376 -29.33 -20.14 13.33
C GLU A 376 -28.48 -19.04 13.96
N GLY A 377 -29.11 -18.11 14.70
CA GLY A 377 -28.41 -17.02 15.37
C GLY A 377 -27.34 -17.46 16.32
N ARG A 378 -27.58 -18.55 17.07
CA ARG A 378 -26.59 -19.11 17.99
C ARG A 378 -25.35 -19.63 17.26
N TYR A 379 -25.57 -20.30 16.13
CA TYR A 379 -24.46 -20.85 15.32
C TYR A 379 -23.69 -19.75 14.62
N LYS A 380 -24.36 -18.74 14.02
CA LYS A 380 -23.71 -17.59 13.39
C LYS A 380 -22.87 -16.77 14.36
N VAL A 381 -23.37 -16.51 15.57
CA VAL A 381 -22.60 -15.81 16.60
C VAL A 381 -21.41 -16.65 17.07
N ARG A 382 -21.56 -17.99 17.17
CA ARG A 382 -20.42 -18.87 17.50
C ARG A 382 -19.38 -18.88 16.39
N SER A 383 -19.79 -18.91 15.12
CA SER A 383 -18.90 -18.80 13.98
C SER A 383 -18.11 -17.49 14.01
N ALA A 384 -18.78 -16.34 14.20
CA ALA A 384 -18.12 -15.05 14.32
C ALA A 384 -17.14 -14.95 15.50
N ARG A 385 -17.45 -15.63 16.63
CA ARG A 385 -16.51 -15.75 17.76
C ARG A 385 -15.29 -16.59 17.41
N ALA A 386 -15.46 -17.67 16.63
CA ALA A 386 -14.34 -18.46 16.15
C ALA A 386 -13.45 -17.65 15.21
N GLU A 387 -14.02 -16.83 14.33
CA GLU A 387 -13.25 -15.89 13.49
C GLU A 387 -12.45 -14.87 14.34
N ALA A 388 -13.06 -14.32 15.41
CA ALA A 388 -12.36 -13.42 16.32
C ALA A 388 -11.21 -14.15 17.07
N GLN A 389 -11.41 -15.44 17.41
CA GLN A 389 -10.35 -16.24 18.00
C GLN A 389 -9.20 -16.51 17.02
N ILE A 390 -9.52 -16.81 15.76
CA ILE A 390 -8.51 -16.96 14.69
C ILE A 390 -7.70 -15.66 14.55
N ALA A 391 -8.36 -14.48 14.57
CA ALA A 391 -7.66 -13.20 14.50
C ALA A 391 -6.70 -12.99 15.70
N ARG A 392 -7.05 -13.42 16.90
CA ARG A 392 -6.16 -13.37 18.08
C ARG A 392 -4.96 -14.29 17.92
N LEU A 393 -5.18 -15.52 17.47
CA LEU A 393 -4.09 -16.47 17.24
C LEU A 393 -3.13 -15.97 16.14
N ASN A 394 -3.65 -15.33 15.09
CA ASN A 394 -2.82 -14.71 14.06
C ASN A 394 -1.98 -13.54 14.62
N LEU A 395 -2.52 -12.75 15.55
CA LEU A 395 -1.77 -11.71 16.26
C LEU A 395 -0.65 -12.31 17.12
N ASP A 396 -0.94 -13.37 17.86
CA ASP A 396 0.05 -14.04 18.72
C ASP A 396 1.16 -14.68 17.87
N GLU A 397 0.81 -15.38 16.78
CA GLU A 397 1.79 -15.89 15.81
C GLU A 397 2.66 -14.77 15.20
N ALA A 398 2.05 -13.63 14.88
CA ALA A 398 2.79 -12.49 14.35
C ALA A 398 3.77 -11.91 15.38
N ARG A 399 3.42 -11.88 16.67
CA ARG A 399 4.33 -11.48 17.76
C ARG A 399 5.53 -12.40 17.86
N GLU A 400 5.33 -13.70 17.78
CA GLU A 400 6.42 -14.69 17.78
C GLU A 400 7.33 -14.51 16.56
N LYS A 401 6.76 -14.33 15.36
CA LYS A 401 7.52 -14.07 14.12
C LYS A 401 8.33 -12.78 14.20
N VAL A 402 7.76 -11.71 14.76
CA VAL A 402 8.47 -10.44 14.97
C VAL A 402 9.62 -10.61 15.95
N GLN A 403 9.41 -11.32 17.06
CA GLN A 403 10.46 -11.60 18.04
C GLN A 403 11.62 -12.40 17.42
N LEU A 404 11.29 -13.40 16.60
CA LEU A 404 12.30 -14.16 15.85
C LEU A 404 13.05 -13.26 14.87
N GLN A 405 12.35 -12.39 14.12
CA GLN A 405 12.96 -11.46 13.17
C GLN A 405 13.92 -10.47 13.87
N VAL A 406 13.55 -9.95 15.05
CA VAL A 406 14.43 -9.09 15.84
C VAL A 406 15.70 -9.84 16.24
N SER A 407 15.56 -11.08 16.72
CA SER A 407 16.70 -11.92 17.11
C SER A 407 17.62 -12.22 15.93
N GLN A 408 17.05 -12.54 14.76
CA GLN A 408 17.80 -12.77 13.53
C GLN A 408 18.51 -11.49 13.04
N SER A 409 17.83 -10.33 13.10
CA SER A 409 18.43 -9.06 12.69
C SER A 409 19.59 -8.65 13.58
N ARG A 410 19.49 -8.89 14.91
CA ARG A 410 20.61 -8.69 15.85
C ARG A 410 21.80 -9.61 15.52
N LEU A 411 21.52 -10.88 15.25
CA LEU A 411 22.58 -11.84 14.89
C LEU A 411 23.31 -11.40 13.62
N ARG A 412 22.56 -11.00 12.58
CA ARG A 412 23.13 -10.52 11.30
C ARG A 412 23.94 -9.25 11.48
N ALA A 413 23.48 -8.29 12.27
CA ALA A 413 24.24 -7.07 12.54
C ALA A 413 25.56 -7.38 13.26
N ASN A 414 25.56 -8.25 14.28
CA ASN A 414 26.76 -8.70 14.98
C ASN A 414 27.71 -9.51 14.08
N GLU A 415 27.17 -10.29 13.15
CA GLU A 415 27.93 -11.05 12.17
C GLU A 415 28.61 -10.10 11.16
N ALA A 416 27.89 -9.10 10.63
CA ALA A 416 28.43 -8.09 9.73
C ALA A 416 29.59 -7.31 10.37
N GLU A 417 29.47 -6.90 11.63
CA GLU A 417 30.55 -6.22 12.35
C GLU A 417 31.78 -7.12 12.56
N ARG A 418 31.58 -8.41 12.82
CA ARG A 418 32.69 -9.36 12.92
C ARG A 418 33.37 -9.60 11.56
N LYS A 419 32.56 -9.74 10.49
CA LYS A 419 33.05 -9.89 9.13
C LYS A 419 33.86 -8.66 8.69
N LEU A 420 33.43 -7.46 9.04
CA LEU A 420 34.17 -6.22 8.76
C LEU A 420 35.56 -6.26 9.39
N ARG A 421 35.66 -6.55 10.71
CA ARG A 421 36.97 -6.64 11.39
C ARG A 421 37.90 -7.69 10.77
N LEU A 422 37.34 -8.84 10.34
CA LEU A 422 38.14 -9.89 9.68
C LEU A 422 38.59 -9.45 8.29
N SER A 423 37.72 -8.77 7.52
CA SER A 423 38.05 -8.26 6.19
C SER A 423 39.13 -7.15 6.22
N GLU A 424 39.11 -6.30 7.26
CA GLU A 424 40.12 -5.27 7.49
C GLU A 424 41.51 -5.93 7.72
N HIS A 425 41.55 -6.94 8.59
CA HIS A 425 42.81 -7.68 8.81
C HIS A 425 43.29 -8.45 7.58
N ASN A 426 42.36 -9.06 6.81
CA ASN A 426 42.70 -9.74 5.57
C ASN A 426 43.25 -8.76 4.52
N LEU A 427 42.69 -7.56 4.45
CA LEU A 427 43.14 -6.50 3.55
C LEU A 427 44.60 -6.08 3.89
N GLU A 428 44.88 -5.82 5.18
CA GLU A 428 46.23 -5.48 5.63
C GLU A 428 47.26 -6.53 5.19
N GLN A 429 46.94 -7.83 5.33
CA GLN A 429 47.81 -8.94 4.88
C GLN A 429 47.94 -8.99 3.37
N ALA A 430 46.86 -8.74 2.63
CA ALA A 430 46.88 -8.75 1.17
C ALA A 430 47.65 -7.57 0.58
N GLU A 431 47.59 -6.39 1.20
CA GLU A 431 48.39 -5.21 0.82
C GLU A 431 49.90 -5.45 1.03
N GLU A 432 50.27 -6.00 2.19
CA GLU A 432 51.66 -6.32 2.47
C GLU A 432 52.17 -7.42 1.53
N ASN A 433 51.39 -8.47 1.28
CA ASN A 433 51.75 -9.51 0.31
C ASN A 433 51.97 -8.94 -1.10
N LEU A 434 51.09 -8.03 -1.54
CA LEU A 434 51.27 -7.36 -2.85
C LEU A 434 52.54 -6.52 -2.87
N ARG A 435 52.81 -5.76 -1.81
CA ARG A 435 53.99 -4.91 -1.69
C ARG A 435 55.28 -5.75 -1.81
N VAL A 436 55.34 -6.88 -1.08
CA VAL A 436 56.50 -7.81 -1.12
C VAL A 436 56.63 -8.46 -2.50
N ALA A 437 55.51 -8.93 -3.10
CA ALA A 437 55.49 -9.54 -4.42
C ALA A 437 55.95 -8.55 -5.52
N GLN A 438 55.54 -7.29 -5.46
CA GLN A 438 55.97 -6.24 -6.39
C GLN A 438 57.48 -5.96 -6.26
N ALA A 439 57.98 -5.83 -5.05
CA ALA A 439 59.41 -5.63 -4.81
C ALA A 439 60.24 -6.82 -5.30
N GLY A 440 59.84 -8.05 -4.94
CA GLY A 440 60.55 -9.27 -5.35
C GLY A 440 60.47 -9.50 -6.87
N HIS A 441 59.40 -9.10 -7.53
CA HIS A 441 59.31 -9.20 -8.99
C HIS A 441 60.27 -8.25 -9.71
N LYS A 442 60.43 -7.03 -9.20
CA LYS A 442 61.42 -6.07 -9.72
C LYS A 442 62.84 -6.57 -9.59
N GLU A 443 63.15 -7.30 -8.53
CA GLU A 443 64.49 -7.94 -8.29
C GLU A 443 64.59 -9.31 -8.97
N GLY A 444 63.56 -9.78 -9.70
CA GLY A 444 63.57 -11.04 -10.43
C GLY A 444 63.44 -12.31 -9.57
N VAL A 445 63.13 -12.17 -8.27
CA VAL A 445 62.98 -13.30 -7.32
C VAL A 445 61.56 -13.84 -7.26
N VAL A 446 60.55 -13.03 -7.63
CA VAL A 446 59.14 -13.43 -7.67
C VAL A 446 58.67 -13.56 -9.11
N SER A 447 57.99 -14.66 -9.43
CA SER A 447 57.48 -14.90 -10.78
C SER A 447 56.31 -13.97 -11.15
N THR A 448 56.10 -13.72 -12.46
CA THR A 448 54.93 -12.99 -12.95
C THR A 448 53.63 -13.63 -12.48
N THR A 449 53.55 -14.96 -12.39
CA THR A 449 52.34 -15.69 -11.93
C THR A 449 52.07 -15.43 -10.45
N ASP A 450 53.11 -15.41 -9.61
CA ASP A 450 52.97 -15.15 -8.17
C ASP A 450 52.55 -13.69 -7.92
N LEU A 451 53.10 -12.74 -8.70
CA LEU A 451 52.69 -11.34 -8.66
C LEU A 451 51.20 -11.17 -9.08
N LEU A 452 50.78 -11.85 -10.16
CA LEU A 452 49.36 -11.87 -10.56
C LEU A 452 48.44 -12.46 -9.46
N GLY A 453 48.94 -13.51 -8.77
CA GLY A 453 48.25 -14.08 -7.61
C GLY A 453 48.08 -13.08 -6.47
N ALA A 454 49.16 -12.35 -6.12
CA ALA A 454 49.11 -11.29 -5.09
C ALA A 454 48.20 -10.14 -5.47
N GLN A 455 48.21 -9.69 -6.74
CA GLN A 455 47.33 -8.64 -7.25
C GLN A 455 45.86 -9.08 -7.19
N THR A 456 45.57 -10.34 -7.52
CA THR A 456 44.21 -10.90 -7.44
C THR A 456 43.72 -11.00 -5.98
N ALA A 457 44.58 -11.45 -5.07
CA ALA A 457 44.27 -11.52 -3.64
C ALA A 457 44.01 -10.12 -3.05
N TRP A 458 44.77 -9.12 -3.44
CA TRP A 458 44.57 -7.73 -3.07
C TRP A 458 43.22 -7.19 -3.57
N LEU A 459 42.87 -7.42 -4.84
CA LEU A 459 41.54 -7.04 -5.40
C LEU A 459 40.41 -7.67 -4.61
N GLN A 460 40.51 -8.97 -4.32
CA GLN A 460 39.51 -9.71 -3.58
C GLN A 460 39.36 -9.17 -2.16
N ALA A 461 40.43 -8.95 -1.42
CA ALA A 461 40.42 -8.44 -0.07
C ALA A 461 39.79 -7.03 0.02
N HIS A 462 40.13 -6.14 -0.92
CA HIS A 462 39.47 -4.83 -1.03
C HIS A 462 37.99 -4.93 -1.30
N SER A 463 37.58 -5.79 -2.26
CA SER A 463 36.15 -6.00 -2.57
C SER A 463 35.39 -6.55 -1.36
N GLU A 464 35.96 -7.52 -0.64
CA GLU A 464 35.38 -8.08 0.58
C GLU A 464 35.24 -7.05 1.70
N ARG A 465 36.22 -6.15 1.87
CA ARG A 465 36.12 -5.06 2.83
C ARG A 465 34.98 -4.07 2.46
N ILE A 466 34.88 -3.66 1.18
CA ILE A 466 33.78 -2.80 0.71
C ILE A 466 32.44 -3.46 1.01
N ASP A 467 32.28 -4.74 0.65
CA ASP A 467 31.04 -5.48 0.90
C ASP A 467 30.73 -5.57 2.40
N ALA A 468 31.73 -5.83 3.24
CA ALA A 468 31.54 -5.90 4.68
C ALA A 468 31.14 -4.55 5.32
N GLN A 469 31.71 -3.44 4.86
CA GLN A 469 31.31 -2.09 5.30
C GLN A 469 29.84 -1.82 4.95
N ILE A 470 29.43 -2.13 3.73
CA ILE A 470 28.05 -1.94 3.26
C ILE A 470 27.08 -2.88 4.01
N ASP A 471 27.48 -4.14 4.25
CA ASP A 471 26.69 -5.10 5.02
C ASP A 471 26.38 -4.57 6.44
N VAL A 472 27.35 -3.92 7.10
CA VAL A 472 27.13 -3.27 8.41
C VAL A 472 26.08 -2.18 8.32
N MET A 473 26.13 -1.31 7.29
CA MET A 473 25.15 -0.22 7.12
C MET A 473 23.74 -0.77 6.90
N ILE A 474 23.59 -1.72 5.98
CA ILE A 474 22.31 -2.32 5.62
C ILE A 474 21.72 -3.13 6.79
N THR A 475 22.53 -3.95 7.46
CA THR A 475 22.04 -4.79 8.57
C THR A 475 21.61 -3.97 9.78
N ARG A 476 22.20 -2.78 9.99
CA ARG A 476 21.74 -1.83 11.02
C ARG A 476 20.40 -1.22 10.65
N SER A 477 20.22 -0.73 9.42
CA SER A 477 18.91 -0.24 8.97
C SER A 477 17.83 -1.33 9.09
N MET A 478 18.17 -2.59 8.78
CA MET A 478 17.28 -3.73 8.97
C MET A 478 16.95 -3.99 10.45
N LEU A 479 17.91 -3.84 11.34
CA LEU A 479 17.72 -3.99 12.79
C LEU A 479 16.82 -2.86 13.32
N ASP A 480 17.05 -1.62 12.93
CA ASP A 480 16.22 -0.47 13.34
C ASP A 480 14.77 -0.64 12.86
N LYS A 481 14.56 -1.13 11.65
CA LYS A 481 13.22 -1.50 11.17
C LYS A 481 12.63 -2.64 11.99
N ALA A 482 13.39 -3.70 12.27
CA ALA A 482 12.92 -4.83 13.08
C ALA A 482 12.53 -4.40 14.51
N LEU A 483 13.18 -3.39 15.04
CA LEU A 483 12.86 -2.75 16.31
C LEU A 483 11.72 -1.72 16.22
N GLY A 484 11.22 -1.40 15.01
CA GLY A 484 10.16 -0.42 14.80
C GLY A 484 10.59 1.05 14.88
N ARG A 485 11.90 1.33 14.81
CA ARG A 485 12.49 2.67 15.02
C ARG A 485 12.90 3.38 13.73
N LEU A 486 12.88 2.68 12.60
CA LEU A 486 13.34 3.25 11.35
C LEU A 486 12.45 4.42 10.93
N GLY A 487 13.02 5.63 10.87
CA GLY A 487 12.32 6.86 10.46
C GLY A 487 11.53 7.56 11.56
N GLU A 488 11.80 7.24 12.84
CA GLU A 488 11.33 8.01 14.01
C GLU A 488 12.30 9.12 14.38
#